data_d2fdc0b720c80af41c2509911751ada6
#
_entry.id   d2fdc0b720c80af41c2509911751ada6
#
_cell.length_a   1.000
_cell.length_b   1.000
_cell.length_c   1.000
_cell.angle_alpha   90.00
_cell.angle_beta   90.00
_cell.angle_gamma   90.00
#
_symmetry.space_group_name_H-M   'P 1'
#
loop_
_entity.id
_entity.type
_entity.pdbx_description
1 polymer ?
#
loop_
_entity_poly.entity_id
_entity_poly.type
_entity_poly.pdbx_seq_one_letter_code
_entity_poly.pdbx_strand_id
1 'polypeptide(L)'
;MLLLPFQAGAQQPQSEEEVARQLRETIDQTISNYEKMLGLEDWQTFYVDSILTHDYEALRIELKSLRAAKVSNADIYQVTQDKWAEQVYVSLQKVFTEEQWNKYLKSGAARDKKARDKRAAKRK
;
A
#
# COMPACT_ATOMS: atom_id res chain seq x y z
N MET A 1 -20.41 21.19 -25.83
CA MET A 1 -19.26 21.23 -26.65
C MET A 1 -17.97 21.35 -25.89
N LEU A 2 -17.92 22.18 -24.94
CA LEU A 2 -16.72 22.37 -24.19
C LEU A 2 -16.38 21.19 -23.31
N LEU A 3 -17.37 20.44 -22.92
CA LEU A 3 -17.19 19.36 -21.98
C LEU A 3 -16.42 18.19 -22.54
N LEU A 4 -16.55 17.98 -23.84
CA LEU A 4 -15.94 16.80 -24.46
C LEU A 4 -14.42 16.77 -24.33
N PRO A 5 -13.71 17.85 -24.65
CA PRO A 5 -12.27 17.84 -24.48
C PRO A 5 -11.85 17.60 -23.05
N PHE A 6 -12.64 18.12 -22.15
CA PHE A 6 -12.37 17.96 -20.75
C PHE A 6 -12.43 16.50 -20.33
N GLN A 7 -13.43 15.79 -20.82
CA GLN A 7 -13.56 14.37 -20.50
C GLN A 7 -12.42 13.56 -21.08
N ALA A 8 -11.97 13.92 -22.26
CA ALA A 8 -10.84 13.23 -22.86
C ALA A 8 -9.61 13.36 -22.00
N GLY A 9 -9.40 14.55 -21.44
CA GLY A 9 -8.28 14.77 -20.52
C GLY A 9 -8.36 13.88 -19.30
N ALA A 10 -9.56 13.67 -18.78
CA ALA A 10 -9.75 12.86 -17.60
C ALA A 10 -9.41 11.40 -17.83
N GLN A 11 -9.42 10.96 -19.07
CA GLN A 11 -9.15 9.56 -19.39
C GLN A 11 -7.70 9.29 -19.74
N GLN A 12 -6.87 10.29 -19.80
CA GLN A 12 -5.47 10.12 -20.14
C GLN A 12 -4.71 9.48 -18.97
N PRO A 13 -3.75 8.62 -19.30
CA PRO A 13 -2.91 8.03 -18.24
C PRO A 13 -2.14 9.12 -17.51
N GLN A 14 -1.91 8.91 -16.25
CA GLN A 14 -1.10 9.81 -15.45
C GLN A 14 0.37 9.63 -15.82
N SER A 15 1.14 10.71 -15.74
CA SER A 15 2.57 10.63 -15.96
C SER A 15 3.24 9.91 -14.80
N GLU A 16 4.44 9.40 -15.05
CA GLU A 16 5.21 8.75 -13.98
C GLU A 16 5.51 9.69 -12.83
N GLU A 17 5.75 10.97 -13.15
CA GLU A 17 5.98 11.96 -12.11
C GLU A 17 4.76 12.17 -11.24
N GLU A 18 3.60 12.22 -11.86
CA GLU A 18 2.35 12.39 -11.13
C GLU A 18 2.07 11.19 -10.22
N VAL A 19 2.28 9.99 -10.73
CA VAL A 19 2.10 8.77 -9.96
C VAL A 19 3.06 8.74 -8.78
N ALA A 20 4.32 9.11 -9.01
CA ALA A 20 5.32 9.14 -7.94
C ALA A 20 4.94 10.14 -6.86
N ARG A 21 4.43 11.30 -7.26
CA ARG A 21 4.01 12.32 -6.32
C ARG A 21 2.84 11.85 -5.46
N GLN A 22 1.85 11.23 -6.10
CA GLN A 22 0.69 10.70 -5.37
C GLN A 22 1.09 9.60 -4.40
N LEU A 23 2.03 8.76 -4.81
CA LEU A 23 2.53 7.71 -3.94
C LEU A 23 3.24 8.30 -2.72
N ARG A 24 4.07 9.33 -2.95
CA ARG A 24 4.75 10.01 -1.84
C ARG A 24 3.76 10.62 -0.87
N GLU A 25 2.72 11.25 -1.40
CA GLU A 25 1.68 11.85 -0.55
C GLU A 25 0.96 10.79 0.28
N THR A 26 0.65 9.65 -0.33
CA THR A 26 0.01 8.54 0.39
C THR A 26 0.89 8.03 1.52
N ILE A 27 2.18 7.85 1.25
CA ILE A 27 3.13 7.39 2.26
C ILE A 27 3.23 8.41 3.38
N ASP A 28 3.38 9.67 3.05
CA ASP A 28 3.48 10.72 4.06
C ASP A 28 2.25 10.78 4.95
N GLN A 29 1.07 10.63 4.36
CA GLN A 29 -0.17 10.64 5.12
C GLN A 29 -0.25 9.42 6.04
N THR A 30 0.15 8.26 5.55
CA THR A 30 0.16 7.04 6.35
C THR A 30 1.10 7.18 7.55
N ILE A 31 2.30 7.73 7.31
CA ILE A 31 3.28 7.94 8.37
C ILE A 31 2.72 8.90 9.41
N SER A 32 2.10 10.00 8.96
CA SER A 32 1.51 10.97 9.86
C SER A 32 0.45 10.32 10.75
N ASN A 33 -0.38 9.47 10.17
CA ASN A 33 -1.40 8.76 10.93
C ASN A 33 -0.79 7.82 11.95
N TYR A 34 0.27 7.11 11.58
CA TYR A 34 0.95 6.20 12.52
C TYR A 34 1.62 6.97 13.64
N GLU A 35 2.23 8.11 13.33
CA GLU A 35 2.85 8.94 14.36
C GLU A 35 1.84 9.37 15.40
N LYS A 36 0.67 9.80 14.95
CA LYS A 36 -0.39 10.25 15.85
C LYS A 36 -0.97 9.11 16.66
N MET A 37 -1.19 7.98 16.02
CA MET A 37 -1.85 6.85 16.66
C MET A 37 -0.91 6.10 17.59
N LEU A 38 0.36 5.95 17.21
CA LEU A 38 1.30 5.07 17.92
C LEU A 38 2.35 5.81 18.72
N GLY A 39 2.55 7.11 18.48
CA GLY A 39 3.61 7.86 19.14
C GLY A 39 4.99 7.41 18.72
N LEU A 40 5.23 7.33 17.41
CA LEU A 40 6.51 6.84 16.91
C LEU A 40 7.66 7.77 17.26
N GLU A 41 8.81 7.17 17.56
CA GLU A 41 10.05 7.90 17.72
C GLU A 41 10.67 8.14 16.34
N ASP A 42 11.61 9.08 16.27
CA ASP A 42 12.21 9.46 14.99
C ASP A 42 12.80 8.27 14.23
N TRP A 43 13.51 7.38 14.94
CA TRP A 43 14.11 6.22 14.28
C TRP A 43 13.06 5.27 13.73
N GLN A 44 11.93 5.16 14.43
CA GLN A 44 10.82 4.33 13.95
C GLN A 44 10.20 4.93 12.69
N THR A 45 9.99 6.24 12.70
CA THR A 45 9.47 6.94 11.52
C THR A 45 10.38 6.73 10.31
N PHE A 46 11.70 6.79 10.53
CA PHE A 46 12.65 6.55 9.46
C PHE A 46 12.48 5.16 8.84
N TYR A 47 12.38 4.14 9.69
CA TYR A 47 12.21 2.77 9.19
C TYR A 47 10.85 2.54 8.54
N VAL A 48 9.80 3.13 9.10
CA VAL A 48 8.46 3.04 8.51
C VAL A 48 8.48 3.65 7.10
N ASP A 49 9.11 4.82 6.97
CA ASP A 49 9.22 5.47 5.66
C ASP A 49 9.95 4.56 4.67
N SER A 50 11.06 3.96 5.09
CA SER A 50 11.83 3.05 4.22
C SER A 50 11.00 1.85 3.79
N ILE A 51 10.28 1.24 4.73
CA ILE A 51 9.45 0.07 4.45
C ILE A 51 8.34 0.43 3.46
N LEU A 52 7.61 1.48 3.72
CA LEU A 52 6.48 1.86 2.87
C LEU A 52 6.95 2.30 1.49
N THR A 53 8.04 3.06 1.44
CA THR A 53 8.58 3.52 0.16
C THR A 53 8.98 2.35 -0.71
N HIS A 54 9.71 1.40 -0.14
CA HIS A 54 10.16 0.22 -0.89
C HIS A 54 8.97 -0.65 -1.33
N ASP A 55 8.11 -0.98 -0.39
CA ASP A 55 7.07 -1.98 -0.65
C ASP A 55 5.93 -1.43 -1.52
N TYR A 56 5.55 -0.18 -1.30
CA TYR A 56 4.50 0.43 -2.12
C TYR A 56 4.99 0.65 -3.55
N GLU A 57 6.27 1.02 -3.71
CA GLU A 57 6.84 1.18 -5.05
C GLU A 57 6.92 -0.17 -5.76
N ALA A 58 7.34 -1.22 -5.04
CA ALA A 58 7.41 -2.55 -5.62
C ALA A 58 6.02 -3.04 -6.05
N LEU A 59 5.01 -2.80 -5.22
CA LEU A 59 3.64 -3.14 -5.56
C LEU A 59 3.19 -2.40 -6.83
N ARG A 60 3.46 -1.10 -6.89
CA ARG A 60 3.10 -0.29 -8.04
C ARG A 60 3.71 -0.85 -9.32
N ILE A 61 5.00 -1.20 -9.26
CA ILE A 61 5.71 -1.73 -10.42
C ILE A 61 5.12 -3.07 -10.87
N GLU A 62 4.83 -3.96 -9.92
CA GLU A 62 4.22 -5.24 -10.27
C GLU A 62 2.84 -5.08 -10.90
N LEU A 63 2.01 -4.22 -10.32
CA LEU A 63 0.67 -3.98 -10.88
C LEU A 63 0.77 -3.38 -12.28
N LYS A 64 1.72 -2.47 -12.48
CA LYS A 64 1.94 -1.88 -13.80
C LYS A 64 2.34 -2.95 -14.81
N SER A 65 3.22 -3.88 -14.41
CA SER A 65 3.66 -4.97 -15.29
C SER A 65 2.50 -5.87 -15.65
N LEU A 66 1.63 -6.19 -14.70
CA LEU A 66 0.46 -7.01 -14.98
C LEU A 66 -0.47 -6.34 -15.99
N ARG A 67 -0.68 -5.04 -15.84
CA ARG A 67 -1.52 -4.30 -16.76
C ARG A 67 -0.90 -4.22 -18.15
N ALA A 68 0.42 -4.01 -18.21
CA ALA A 68 1.13 -3.95 -19.48
C ALA A 68 1.07 -5.29 -20.23
N ALA A 69 1.07 -6.39 -19.48
CA ALA A 69 0.94 -7.73 -20.04
C ALA A 69 -0.52 -8.10 -20.31
N LYS A 70 -1.44 -7.16 -20.07
CA LYS A 70 -2.88 -7.34 -20.32
C LYS A 70 -3.48 -8.50 -19.54
N VAL A 71 -2.97 -8.74 -18.33
CA VAL A 71 -3.54 -9.73 -17.43
C VAL A 71 -4.92 -9.23 -16.99
N SER A 72 -5.95 -10.06 -17.19
CA SER A 72 -7.32 -9.67 -16.89
C SER A 72 -7.90 -10.38 -15.67
N ASN A 73 -7.23 -11.39 -15.15
CA ASN A 73 -7.71 -12.13 -13.99
C ASN A 73 -7.59 -11.28 -12.72
N ALA A 74 -8.71 -10.86 -12.18
CA ALA A 74 -8.74 -10.00 -11.00
C ALA A 74 -8.05 -10.65 -9.79
N ASP A 75 -8.08 -11.97 -9.69
CA ASP A 75 -7.46 -12.65 -8.55
C ASP A 75 -5.94 -12.47 -8.53
N ILE A 76 -5.33 -12.40 -9.70
CA ILE A 76 -3.88 -12.20 -9.78
C ILE A 76 -3.48 -10.84 -9.19
N TYR A 77 -4.29 -9.81 -9.46
CA TYR A 77 -4.06 -8.49 -8.87
C TYR A 77 -4.24 -8.54 -7.35
N GLN A 78 -5.25 -9.26 -6.88
CA GLN A 78 -5.47 -9.39 -5.44
C GLN A 78 -4.33 -10.13 -4.77
N VAL A 79 -3.82 -11.19 -5.38
CA VAL A 79 -2.67 -11.93 -4.85
C VAL A 79 -1.47 -11.02 -4.72
N THR A 80 -1.24 -10.19 -5.74
CA THR A 80 -0.10 -9.27 -5.74
C THR A 80 -0.24 -8.23 -4.61
N GLN A 81 -1.43 -7.67 -4.45
CA GLN A 81 -1.69 -6.71 -3.38
C GLN A 81 -1.52 -7.35 -2.01
N ASP A 82 -2.04 -8.57 -1.85
CA ASP A 82 -1.93 -9.29 -0.58
C ASP A 82 -0.48 -9.59 -0.23
N LYS A 83 0.33 -9.95 -1.22
CA LYS A 83 1.74 -10.24 -1.00
C LYS A 83 2.47 -9.04 -0.39
N TRP A 84 2.28 -7.87 -0.97
CA TRP A 84 2.97 -6.69 -0.48
C TRP A 84 2.38 -6.16 0.82
N ALA A 85 1.06 -6.30 1.02
CA ALA A 85 0.44 -5.95 2.29
C ALA A 85 0.98 -6.84 3.42
N GLU A 86 1.18 -8.12 3.14
CA GLU A 86 1.75 -9.04 4.12
C GLU A 86 3.20 -8.66 4.42
N GLN A 87 3.96 -8.28 3.41
CA GLN A 87 5.34 -7.86 3.59
C GLN A 87 5.44 -6.63 4.49
N VAL A 88 4.59 -5.64 4.26
CA VAL A 88 4.53 -4.44 5.10
C VAL A 88 4.20 -4.83 6.55
N TYR A 89 3.19 -5.67 6.71
CA TYR A 89 2.74 -6.12 8.03
C TYR A 89 3.90 -6.76 8.81
N VAL A 90 4.60 -7.68 8.19
CA VAL A 90 5.72 -8.39 8.82
C VAL A 90 6.86 -7.43 9.16
N SER A 91 7.15 -6.51 8.25
CA SER A 91 8.24 -5.55 8.46
C SER A 91 7.93 -4.56 9.58
N LEU A 92 6.70 -4.07 9.62
CA LEU A 92 6.29 -3.11 10.67
C LEU A 92 6.33 -3.73 12.05
N GLN A 93 6.03 -5.03 12.16
CA GLN A 93 6.08 -5.72 13.44
C GLN A 93 7.47 -5.63 14.07
N LYS A 94 8.50 -5.64 13.25
CA LYS A 94 9.88 -5.56 13.72
C LYS A 94 10.28 -4.17 14.20
N VAL A 95 9.54 -3.16 13.79
CA VAL A 95 9.84 -1.77 14.12
C VAL A 95 9.07 -1.27 15.33
N PHE A 96 7.84 -1.73 15.49
CA PHE A 96 6.95 -1.27 16.56
C PHE A 96 7.24 -2.01 17.86
N THR A 97 7.04 -1.31 18.97
CA THR A 97 7.04 -1.96 20.28
C THR A 97 5.78 -2.82 20.39
N GLU A 98 5.73 -3.68 21.40
CA GLU A 98 4.57 -4.54 21.62
C GLU A 98 3.29 -3.70 21.83
N GLU A 99 3.38 -2.63 22.59
CA GLU A 99 2.23 -1.75 22.82
C GLU A 99 1.77 -1.09 21.53
N GLN A 100 2.73 -0.56 20.74
CA GLN A 100 2.40 0.04 19.45
C GLN A 100 1.80 -0.97 18.51
N TRP A 101 2.36 -2.17 18.49
CA TRP A 101 1.87 -3.24 17.62
C TRP A 101 0.42 -3.58 17.96
N ASN A 102 0.10 -3.68 19.24
CA ASN A 102 -1.28 -3.97 19.66
C ASN A 102 -2.24 -2.88 19.21
N LYS A 103 -1.83 -1.61 19.32
CA LYS A 103 -2.65 -0.51 18.83
C LYS A 103 -2.83 -0.58 17.31
N TYR A 104 -1.75 -0.88 16.61
CA TYR A 104 -1.80 -1.02 15.16
C TYR A 104 -2.77 -2.13 14.74
N LEU A 105 -2.70 -3.27 15.41
CA LEU A 105 -3.61 -4.37 15.12
C LEU A 105 -5.07 -3.96 15.30
N LYS A 106 -5.36 -3.23 16.35
CA LYS A 106 -6.73 -2.79 16.64
C LYS A 106 -7.25 -1.75 15.67
N SER A 107 -6.37 -1.07 14.96
CA SER A 107 -6.77 -0.03 14.00
C SER A 107 -7.30 -0.60 12.67
N GLY A 108 -7.35 -1.92 12.55
CA GLY A 108 -7.83 -2.58 11.34
C GLY A 108 -6.84 -3.57 10.76
N ALA A 109 -5.57 -3.52 11.21
CA ALA A 109 -4.54 -4.38 10.66
C ALA A 109 -4.79 -5.86 10.96
N ALA A 110 -5.33 -6.17 12.13
CA ALA A 110 -5.66 -7.56 12.48
C ALA A 110 -6.75 -8.10 11.57
N ARG A 111 -7.76 -7.30 11.31
CA ARG A 111 -8.87 -7.69 10.42
C ARG A 111 -8.34 -7.92 9.00
N ASP A 112 -7.50 -7.02 8.53
CA ASP A 112 -6.94 -7.12 7.18
C ASP A 112 -6.04 -8.36 7.05
N LYS A 113 -5.26 -8.65 8.09
CA LYS A 113 -4.41 -9.85 8.13
C LYS A 113 -5.27 -11.12 8.05
N LYS A 114 -6.33 -11.15 8.82
CA LYS A 114 -7.25 -12.29 8.82
C LYS A 114 -7.87 -12.50 7.45
N ALA A 115 -8.26 -11.41 6.79
CA ALA A 115 -8.84 -11.49 5.46
C ALA A 115 -7.85 -12.03 4.44
N ARG A 116 -6.58 -11.57 4.50
CA ARG A 116 -5.53 -12.05 3.60
C ARG A 116 -5.26 -13.55 3.81
N ASP A 117 -5.21 -13.97 5.06
CA ASP A 117 -4.96 -15.37 5.39
C ASP A 117 -6.09 -16.26 4.86
N LYS A 118 -7.31 -15.78 4.96
CA LYS A 118 -8.46 -16.50 4.46
C LYS A 118 -8.41 -16.65 2.95
N ARG A 119 -8.04 -15.59 2.25
CA ARG A 119 -7.89 -15.67 0.79
C ARG A 119 -6.78 -16.65 0.41
N ALA A 120 -5.65 -16.60 1.13
CA ALA A 120 -4.54 -17.51 0.85
C ALA A 120 -4.95 -18.97 1.06
N ALA A 121 -5.72 -19.25 2.12
CA ALA A 121 -6.17 -20.61 2.41
C ALA A 121 -7.07 -21.14 1.29
N LYS A 122 -7.89 -20.30 0.69
CA LYS A 122 -8.79 -20.72 -0.39
C LYS A 122 -8.05 -21.04 -1.69
N ARG A 123 -6.84 -20.53 -1.85
CA ARG A 123 -6.05 -20.75 -3.07
C ARG A 123 -5.26 -22.04 -3.06
N LYS A 124 -5.22 -22.74 -1.95
CA LYS A 124 -4.46 -24.00 -1.85
C LYS A 124 -5.20 -25.22 -2.36
#